data_b04771407fb6362bc2e516d4111670c4
#
_entry.id   b04771407fb6362bc2e516d4111670c4
#
_cell.length_a   1.000
_cell.length_b   1.000
_cell.length_c   1.000
_cell.angle_alpha   90.00
_cell.angle_beta   90.00
_cell.angle_gamma   90.00
#
_symmetry.space_group_name_H-M   'P 1'
#
loop_
_entity.id
_entity.type
_entity.pdbx_description
1 polymer ?
#
loop_
_entity_poly.entity_id
_entity_poly.type
_entity_poly.pdbx_seq_one_letter_code
_entity_poly.pdbx_strand_id
1 'polypeptide(L)'
;LRIAEVFALTWDDIDFKNKTISVNKNILKKNQAGGTKGRHLSGNSTTVWYIGTTKTKSGERQIHINPTLMKALVNFKNRQMELRLLYGKDYKYYHFEEIKNQYGKVLEYQIVENQSNILSMKPANMIFTRDNGKYCGTDIIKYPYKIIHDKLGIKNCRFYDLRGSYATTILRNGVEIRDVADVLGHKDIETTENYYISSTDETRKNVTGSYESTINLDVIKEIIEYKISM
;
A
#
# COMPACT_ATOMS: atom_id res chain seq x y z
N LEU A 1 2.76 -0.61 -0.87
CA LEU A 1 1.45 -1.22 -0.63
C LEU A 1 0.51 -1.01 -1.80
N ARG A 2 -0.44 -1.97 -2.02
CA ARG A 2 -1.60 -1.75 -2.90
C ARG A 2 -2.63 -0.91 -2.16
N ILE A 3 -3.45 -0.15 -2.88
CA ILE A 3 -4.50 0.68 -2.25
C ILE A 3 -5.42 -0.13 -1.34
N ALA A 4 -5.82 -1.34 -1.76
CA ALA A 4 -6.67 -2.22 -0.98
C ALA A 4 -6.00 -2.73 0.30
N GLU A 5 -4.68 -2.90 0.31
CA GLU A 5 -3.88 -3.23 1.49
C GLU A 5 -3.82 -2.03 2.46
N VAL A 6 -3.58 -0.82 1.93
CA VAL A 6 -3.50 0.42 2.74
C VAL A 6 -4.79 0.64 3.51
N PHE A 7 -5.94 0.59 2.84
CA PHE A 7 -7.24 0.85 3.49
C PHE A 7 -7.74 -0.31 4.36
N ALA A 8 -7.08 -1.47 4.33
CA ALA A 8 -7.35 -2.57 5.25
C ALA A 8 -6.56 -2.49 6.56
N LEU A 9 -5.57 -1.58 6.66
CA LEU A 9 -4.72 -1.48 7.84
C LEU A 9 -5.49 -1.04 9.08
N THR A 10 -5.19 -1.71 10.18
CA THR A 10 -5.61 -1.35 11.53
C THR A 10 -4.40 -0.96 12.37
N TRP A 11 -4.60 -0.30 13.50
CA TRP A 11 -3.50 -0.01 14.42
C TRP A 11 -2.84 -1.25 15.00
N ASP A 12 -3.56 -2.40 14.99
CA ASP A 12 -3.02 -3.70 15.41
C ASP A 12 -1.98 -4.26 14.42
N ASP A 13 -1.95 -3.76 13.17
CA ASP A 13 -0.97 -4.15 12.16
C ASP A 13 0.36 -3.38 12.27
N ILE A 14 0.41 -2.35 13.12
CA ILE A 14 1.58 -1.49 13.29
C ILE A 14 2.31 -1.88 14.57
N ASP A 15 3.47 -2.46 14.43
CA ASP A 15 4.40 -2.68 15.55
C ASP A 15 5.31 -1.46 15.71
N PHE A 16 4.96 -0.59 16.66
CA PHE A 16 5.73 0.62 16.95
C PHE A 16 7.09 0.31 17.60
N LYS A 17 7.23 -0.82 18.29
CA LYS A 17 8.47 -1.24 18.93
C LYS A 17 9.49 -1.74 17.92
N ASN A 18 9.06 -2.67 17.06
CA ASN A 18 9.91 -3.26 16.02
C ASN A 18 9.91 -2.44 14.71
N LYS A 19 9.12 -1.36 14.65
CA LYS A 19 8.98 -0.46 13.49
C LYS A 19 8.60 -1.22 12.21
N THR A 20 7.56 -2.06 12.30
CA THR A 20 7.08 -2.85 11.16
C THR A 20 5.58 -2.70 10.93
N ILE A 21 5.16 -2.92 9.69
CA ILE A 21 3.76 -3.03 9.26
C ILE A 21 3.52 -4.46 8.80
N SER A 22 2.54 -5.13 9.37
CA SER A 22 2.08 -6.44 8.92
C SER A 22 1.03 -6.27 7.82
N VAL A 23 1.34 -6.74 6.61
CA VAL A 23 0.43 -6.71 5.46
C VAL A 23 -0.10 -8.12 5.25
N ASN A 24 -1.34 -8.39 5.65
CA ASN A 24 -1.95 -9.72 5.63
C ASN A 24 -3.40 -9.72 5.16
N LYS A 25 -3.95 -8.54 4.82
CA LYS A 25 -5.35 -8.37 4.46
C LYS A 25 -5.54 -7.27 3.41
N ASN A 26 -6.68 -7.29 2.76
CA ASN A 26 -7.10 -6.29 1.80
C ASN A 26 -8.56 -5.90 2.02
N ILE A 27 -8.94 -4.73 1.51
CA ILE A 27 -10.32 -4.28 1.52
C ILE A 27 -11.02 -4.68 0.23
N LEU A 28 -12.25 -5.14 0.36
CA LEU A 28 -13.14 -5.47 -0.76
C LEU A 28 -14.39 -4.62 -0.68
N LYS A 29 -14.77 -4.03 -1.80
CA LYS A 29 -16.01 -3.27 -1.93
C LYS A 29 -17.07 -4.15 -2.58
N LYS A 30 -18.20 -4.32 -1.91
CA LYS A 30 -19.38 -4.99 -2.48
C LYS A 30 -20.59 -4.07 -2.39
N ASN A 31 -21.38 -4.05 -3.45
CA ASN A 31 -22.68 -3.40 -3.42
C ASN A 31 -23.69 -4.43 -2.89
N GLN A 32 -24.38 -4.11 -1.82
CA GLN A 32 -25.56 -4.89 -1.44
C GLN A 32 -26.60 -4.65 -2.53
N ALA A 33 -26.77 -5.64 -3.40
CA ALA A 33 -27.93 -5.70 -4.28
C ALA A 33 -29.15 -6.01 -3.40
N GLY A 34 -29.87 -4.99 -3.00
CA GLY A 34 -31.23 -5.17 -2.56
C GLY A 34 -32.06 -5.68 -3.75
N GLY A 35 -32.37 -6.96 -3.74
CA GLY A 35 -33.45 -7.60 -4.48
C GLY A 35 -33.49 -7.44 -6.00
N THR A 36 -33.53 -8.60 -6.71
CA THR A 36 -33.98 -8.81 -8.09
C THR A 36 -33.25 -8.05 -9.21
N LYS A 37 -32.63 -8.82 -10.07
CA LYS A 37 -32.19 -8.42 -11.42
C LYS A 37 -33.36 -7.74 -12.15
N GLY A 38 -33.27 -6.43 -12.33
CA GLY A 38 -34.20 -5.74 -13.18
C GLY A 38 -34.33 -4.25 -12.91
N ARG A 39 -33.85 -3.45 -13.86
CA ARG A 39 -34.06 -2.01 -14.09
C ARG A 39 -33.34 -1.05 -13.14
N HIS A 40 -32.60 -0.12 -13.78
CA HIS A 40 -32.12 1.13 -13.22
C HIS A 40 -33.25 1.89 -12.52
N LEU A 41 -33.38 1.69 -11.22
CA LEU A 41 -34.12 2.58 -10.35
C LEU A 41 -33.07 3.17 -9.39
N SER A 42 -33.04 4.47 -9.30
CA SER A 42 -32.27 5.30 -8.38
C SER A 42 -32.62 4.94 -6.93
N GLY A 43 -32.08 3.87 -6.43
CA GLY A 43 -32.21 3.43 -5.05
C GLY A 43 -30.84 3.33 -4.45
N ASN A 44 -30.64 3.92 -3.29
CA ASN A 44 -29.42 4.00 -2.51
C ASN A 44 -28.71 2.64 -2.43
N SER A 45 -27.77 2.41 -3.36
CA SER A 45 -26.87 1.26 -3.29
C SER A 45 -25.94 1.47 -2.10
N THR A 46 -26.24 0.79 -0.99
CA THR A 46 -25.39 0.86 0.21
C THR A 46 -24.11 0.11 -0.06
N THR A 47 -23.03 0.84 -0.17
CA THR A 47 -21.70 0.24 -0.29
C THR A 47 -21.30 -0.39 1.04
N VAL A 48 -20.99 -1.68 1.01
CA VAL A 48 -20.48 -2.43 2.16
C VAL A 48 -19.02 -2.80 1.93
N TRP A 49 -18.23 -2.69 2.97
CA TRP A 49 -16.80 -2.97 2.94
C TRP A 49 -16.50 -4.26 3.69
N TYR A 50 -15.63 -5.08 3.11
CA TYR A 50 -15.20 -6.36 3.65
C TYR A 50 -13.67 -6.40 3.72
N ILE A 51 -13.15 -7.08 4.74
CA ILE A 51 -11.75 -7.46 4.84
C ILE A 51 -11.62 -8.89 4.32
N GLY A 52 -10.81 -9.05 3.28
CA GLY A 52 -10.39 -10.35 2.78
C GLY A 52 -8.95 -10.66 3.19
N THR A 53 -8.61 -11.94 3.23
CA THR A 53 -7.22 -12.35 3.33
C THR A 53 -6.48 -12.11 2.01
N THR A 54 -5.17 -11.94 2.07
CA THR A 54 -4.36 -11.87 0.85
C THR A 54 -4.48 -13.20 0.07
N LYS A 55 -4.68 -13.11 -1.25
CA LYS A 55 -4.91 -14.28 -2.11
C LYS A 55 -3.74 -15.26 -2.17
N THR A 56 -2.54 -14.84 -1.79
CA THR A 56 -1.30 -15.62 -1.90
C THR A 56 -0.44 -15.44 -0.67
N LYS A 57 0.36 -16.46 -0.31
CA LYS A 57 1.35 -16.37 0.76
C LYS A 57 2.35 -15.22 0.55
N SER A 58 2.73 -14.91 -0.69
CA SER A 58 3.57 -13.76 -1.03
C SER A 58 2.91 -12.41 -0.77
N GLY A 59 1.59 -12.39 -0.58
CA GLY A 59 0.86 -11.18 -0.14
C GLY A 59 1.05 -10.89 1.35
N GLU A 60 1.36 -11.89 2.16
CA GLU A 60 1.62 -11.75 3.59
C GLU A 60 3.09 -11.40 3.80
N ARG A 61 3.35 -10.20 4.30
CA ARG A 61 4.70 -9.70 4.49
C ARG A 61 4.77 -8.66 5.59
N GLN A 62 5.96 -8.51 6.16
CA GLN A 62 6.28 -7.40 7.04
C GLN A 62 7.12 -6.35 6.28
N ILE A 63 6.81 -5.09 6.49
CA ILE A 63 7.50 -3.97 5.88
C ILE A 63 8.07 -3.09 6.99
N HIS A 64 9.37 -2.77 6.92
CA HIS A 64 10.00 -1.86 7.86
C HIS A 64 9.54 -0.42 7.64
N ILE A 65 9.32 0.28 8.74
CA ILE A 65 8.86 1.67 8.76
C ILE A 65 10.09 2.57 8.94
N ASN A 66 10.30 3.49 8.00
CA ASN A 66 11.33 4.50 8.14
C ASN A 66 10.95 5.57 9.21
N PRO A 67 11.92 6.33 9.75
CA PRO A 67 11.67 7.31 10.81
C PRO A 67 10.61 8.36 10.47
N THR A 68 10.57 8.81 9.21
CA THR A 68 9.60 9.82 8.74
C THR A 68 8.18 9.27 8.77
N LEU A 69 7.97 8.06 8.24
CA LEU A 69 6.66 7.41 8.27
C LEU A 69 6.24 7.07 9.72
N MET A 70 7.19 6.64 10.56
CA MET A 70 6.92 6.39 11.97
C MET A 70 6.38 7.64 12.68
N LYS A 71 7.04 8.78 12.49
CA LYS A 71 6.58 10.07 13.05
C LYS A 71 5.19 10.43 12.56
N ALA A 72 4.93 10.26 11.26
CA ALA A 72 3.62 10.52 10.67
C ALA A 72 2.53 9.61 11.27
N LEU A 73 2.79 8.32 11.44
CA LEU A 73 1.84 7.37 12.04
C LEU A 73 1.53 7.70 13.49
N VAL A 74 2.55 8.06 14.29
CA VAL A 74 2.34 8.49 15.70
C VAL A 74 1.47 9.73 15.76
N ASN A 75 1.78 10.76 14.97
CA ASN A 75 0.99 12.00 14.91
C ASN A 75 -0.45 11.71 14.48
N PHE A 76 -0.64 10.86 13.49
CA PHE A 76 -1.96 10.49 13.00
C PHE A 76 -2.77 9.73 14.06
N LYS A 77 -2.14 8.81 14.80
CA LYS A 77 -2.76 8.09 15.90
C LYS A 77 -3.21 9.03 17.01
N ASN A 78 -2.33 9.97 17.40
CA ASN A 78 -2.65 10.98 18.42
C ASN A 78 -3.82 11.86 17.95
N ARG A 79 -3.79 12.33 16.71
CA ARG A 79 -4.90 13.11 16.12
C ARG A 79 -6.21 12.34 16.13
N GLN A 80 -6.20 11.05 15.81
CA GLN A 80 -7.40 10.21 15.85
C GLN A 80 -7.92 10.06 17.30
N MET A 81 -7.02 9.99 18.28
CA MET A 81 -7.42 9.96 19.71
C MET A 81 -8.07 11.28 20.14
N GLU A 82 -7.51 12.43 19.77
CA GLU A 82 -8.11 13.76 20.03
C GLU A 82 -9.52 13.86 19.41
N LEU A 83 -9.68 13.40 18.17
CA LEU A 83 -10.97 13.39 17.49
C LEU A 83 -11.99 12.48 18.19
N ARG A 84 -11.57 11.32 18.70
CA ARG A 84 -12.44 10.47 19.55
C ARG A 84 -12.97 11.20 20.77
N LEU A 85 -12.10 11.97 21.43
CA LEU A 85 -12.51 12.78 22.59
C LEU A 85 -13.45 13.92 22.18
N LEU A 86 -13.12 14.61 21.07
CA LEU A 86 -13.91 15.74 20.57
C LEU A 86 -15.33 15.32 20.16
N TYR A 87 -15.47 14.23 19.41
CA TYR A 87 -16.78 13.73 18.96
C TYR A 87 -17.52 12.92 20.04
N GLY A 88 -16.82 12.40 21.05
CA GLY A 88 -17.40 11.67 22.17
C GLY A 88 -18.36 10.57 21.70
N LYS A 89 -19.65 10.68 22.11
CA LYS A 89 -20.71 9.72 21.74
C LYS A 89 -21.04 9.69 20.26
N ASP A 90 -20.72 10.74 19.52
CA ASP A 90 -21.01 10.83 18.07
C ASP A 90 -19.88 10.22 17.23
N TYR A 91 -18.75 9.81 17.86
CA TYR A 91 -17.68 9.10 17.16
C TYR A 91 -18.12 7.70 16.75
N LYS A 92 -17.84 7.34 15.48
CA LYS A 92 -18.25 6.06 14.93
C LYS A 92 -17.17 5.00 15.14
N TYR A 93 -17.59 3.89 15.74
CA TYR A 93 -16.76 2.71 15.98
C TYR A 93 -17.23 1.57 15.10
N TYR A 94 -16.32 0.67 14.79
CA TYR A 94 -16.58 -0.50 13.93
C TYR A 94 -16.05 -1.77 14.59
N HIS A 95 -16.60 -2.89 14.18
CA HIS A 95 -16.10 -4.23 14.48
C HIS A 95 -16.10 -5.08 13.20
N PHE A 96 -15.50 -6.25 13.28
CA PHE A 96 -15.47 -7.22 12.19
C PHE A 96 -16.47 -8.33 12.46
N GLU A 97 -17.43 -8.54 11.55
CA GLU A 97 -18.34 -9.68 11.54
C GLU A 97 -17.85 -10.75 10.57
N GLU A 98 -17.76 -12.00 11.06
CA GLU A 98 -17.34 -13.13 10.25
C GLU A 98 -18.41 -13.54 9.25
N ILE A 99 -18.06 -13.60 7.97
CA ILE A 99 -18.89 -14.19 6.93
C ILE A 99 -18.39 -15.61 6.68
N LYS A 100 -19.21 -16.60 7.04
CA LYS A 100 -18.86 -18.03 6.94
C LYS A 100 -19.58 -18.67 5.75
N ASN A 101 -18.96 -19.70 5.18
CA ASN A 101 -19.62 -20.59 4.22
C ASN A 101 -20.53 -21.60 4.95
N GLN A 102 -21.24 -22.43 4.17
CA GLN A 102 -22.12 -23.49 4.70
C GLN A 102 -21.43 -24.52 5.58
N TYR A 103 -20.09 -24.60 5.55
CA TYR A 103 -19.28 -25.51 6.35
C TYR A 103 -18.65 -24.82 7.58
N GLY A 104 -19.06 -23.58 7.91
CA GLY A 104 -18.54 -22.82 9.05
C GLY A 104 -17.16 -22.19 8.86
N LYS A 105 -16.54 -22.33 7.67
CA LYS A 105 -15.26 -21.69 7.35
C LYS A 105 -15.44 -20.20 7.09
N VAL A 106 -14.67 -19.37 7.78
CA VAL A 106 -14.64 -17.91 7.54
C VAL A 106 -14.05 -17.64 6.16
N LEU A 107 -14.80 -16.88 5.35
CA LEU A 107 -14.42 -16.45 4.01
C LEU A 107 -13.84 -15.03 4.02
N GLU A 108 -14.47 -14.15 4.77
CA GLU A 108 -14.13 -12.73 4.85
C GLU A 108 -14.76 -12.12 6.11
N TYR A 109 -14.41 -10.86 6.42
CA TYR A 109 -14.96 -10.12 7.55
C TYR A 109 -15.66 -8.87 7.01
N GLN A 110 -16.92 -8.67 7.40
CA GLN A 110 -17.62 -7.42 7.10
C GLN A 110 -17.23 -6.34 8.11
N ILE A 111 -17.01 -5.11 7.65
CA ILE A 111 -16.82 -3.94 8.52
C ILE A 111 -18.20 -3.39 8.87
N VAL A 112 -18.60 -3.51 10.14
CA VAL A 112 -19.93 -3.12 10.62
C VAL A 112 -19.81 -1.99 11.62
N GLU A 113 -20.65 -0.93 11.47
CA GLU A 113 -20.73 0.18 12.40
C GLU A 113 -21.44 -0.26 13.68
N ASN A 114 -20.87 0.06 14.84
CA ASN A 114 -21.47 -0.24 16.13
C ASN A 114 -22.69 0.66 16.34
N GLN A 115 -23.88 0.08 16.46
CA GLN A 115 -25.15 0.81 16.68
C GLN A 115 -25.35 1.24 18.14
N SER A 116 -24.62 0.70 19.08
CA SER A 116 -24.65 1.03 20.50
C SER A 116 -23.31 0.72 21.16
N ASN A 117 -23.08 1.24 22.37
CA ASN A 117 -21.88 0.99 23.19
C ASN A 117 -21.76 -0.50 23.61
N ILE A 118 -21.74 -1.42 22.66
CA ILE A 118 -21.53 -2.83 22.92
C ILE A 118 -20.03 -3.02 23.18
N LEU A 119 -19.64 -2.90 24.45
CA LEU A 119 -18.29 -3.16 24.98
C LEU A 119 -17.82 -4.61 24.75
N SER A 120 -18.69 -5.49 24.27
CA SER A 120 -18.41 -6.93 24.13
C SER A 120 -17.69 -7.32 22.84
N MET A 121 -17.62 -6.45 21.83
CA MET A 121 -16.98 -6.76 20.55
C MET A 121 -15.60 -6.10 20.45
N LYS A 122 -14.60 -6.87 20.00
CA LYS A 122 -13.26 -6.33 19.71
C LYS A 122 -13.38 -5.24 18.64
N PRO A 123 -12.99 -3.98 18.93
CA PRO A 123 -13.11 -2.91 17.95
C PRO A 123 -12.17 -3.13 16.77
N ALA A 124 -12.66 -2.86 15.57
CA ALA A 124 -11.85 -2.74 14.37
C ALA A 124 -11.14 -1.37 14.40
N ASN A 125 -9.93 -1.33 14.92
CA ASN A 125 -9.14 -0.10 15.07
C ASN A 125 -8.58 0.35 13.72
N MET A 126 -9.45 0.73 12.77
CA MET A 126 -9.07 1.15 11.43
C MET A 126 -8.19 2.41 11.49
N ILE A 127 -7.12 2.43 10.70
CA ILE A 127 -6.25 3.61 10.57
C ILE A 127 -6.99 4.70 9.80
N PHE A 128 -7.58 4.36 8.64
CA PHE A 128 -8.18 5.35 7.75
C PHE A 128 -9.66 5.56 8.02
N THR A 129 -9.95 6.58 8.82
CA THR A 129 -11.31 7.04 9.14
C THR A 129 -11.44 8.54 8.84
N ARG A 130 -12.67 9.02 8.75
CA ARG A 130 -12.97 10.44 8.78
C ARG A 130 -12.83 10.99 10.21
N ASP A 131 -12.88 12.30 10.37
CA ASP A 131 -12.75 12.97 11.67
C ASP A 131 -13.74 12.43 12.73
N ASN A 132 -14.96 12.14 12.32
CA ASN A 132 -15.99 11.55 13.20
C ASN A 132 -15.89 10.02 13.33
N GLY A 133 -14.78 9.40 12.95
CA GLY A 133 -14.57 7.96 13.02
C GLY A 133 -15.17 7.15 11.89
N LYS A 134 -16.00 7.73 11.00
CA LYS A 134 -16.63 6.99 9.91
C LYS A 134 -15.58 6.38 8.98
N TYR A 135 -15.68 5.07 8.73
CA TYR A 135 -14.79 4.40 7.79
C TYR A 135 -14.94 4.96 6.37
N CYS A 136 -13.82 5.20 5.71
CA CYS A 136 -13.83 5.94 4.43
C CYS A 136 -13.47 5.09 3.21
N GLY A 137 -12.96 3.89 3.37
CA GLY A 137 -12.58 3.01 2.26
C GLY A 137 -11.75 3.70 1.16
N THR A 138 -11.60 3.03 0.02
CA THR A 138 -10.76 3.54 -1.09
C THR A 138 -11.34 4.72 -1.86
N ASP A 139 -12.63 5.01 -1.68
CA ASP A 139 -13.29 6.09 -2.43
C ASP A 139 -12.81 7.49 -2.04
N ILE A 140 -12.23 7.65 -0.86
CA ILE A 140 -11.76 8.95 -0.35
C ILE A 140 -10.66 9.56 -1.21
N ILE A 141 -9.87 8.75 -1.92
CA ILE A 141 -8.77 9.26 -2.76
C ILE A 141 -9.26 9.88 -4.08
N LYS A 142 -10.50 9.64 -4.50
CA LYS A 142 -11.02 10.13 -5.78
C LYS A 142 -10.94 11.65 -5.87
N TYR A 143 -11.31 12.35 -4.80
CA TYR A 143 -11.30 13.81 -4.78
C TYR A 143 -9.89 14.42 -4.82
N PRO A 144 -8.92 13.99 -3.99
CA PRO A 144 -7.53 14.43 -4.12
C PRO A 144 -6.95 14.20 -5.51
N TYR A 145 -7.19 13.04 -6.12
CA TYR A 145 -6.70 12.76 -7.49
C TYR A 145 -7.37 13.65 -8.54
N LYS A 146 -8.65 13.97 -8.37
CA LYS A 146 -9.32 14.95 -9.23
C LYS A 146 -8.62 16.32 -9.14
N ILE A 147 -8.25 16.78 -7.95
CA ILE A 147 -7.49 18.03 -7.78
C ILE A 147 -6.13 17.97 -8.49
N ILE A 148 -5.41 16.85 -8.34
CA ILE A 148 -4.11 16.63 -9.00
C ILE A 148 -4.27 16.73 -10.52
N HIS A 149 -5.31 16.10 -11.09
CA HIS A 149 -5.56 16.13 -12.53
C HIS A 149 -6.00 17.52 -13.02
N ASP A 150 -7.00 18.13 -12.35
CA ASP A 150 -7.67 19.32 -12.85
C ASP A 150 -6.90 20.61 -12.53
N LYS A 151 -6.27 20.68 -11.34
CA LYS A 151 -5.60 21.92 -10.88
C LYS A 151 -4.08 21.89 -11.07
N LEU A 152 -3.44 20.75 -10.92
CA LEU A 152 -1.99 20.63 -11.09
C LEU A 152 -1.59 20.18 -12.50
N GLY A 153 -2.55 19.84 -13.35
CA GLY A 153 -2.32 19.43 -14.73
C GLY A 153 -1.57 18.08 -14.87
N ILE A 154 -1.41 17.35 -13.78
CA ILE A 154 -0.72 16.04 -13.78
C ILE A 154 -1.71 14.99 -14.27
N LYS A 155 -1.74 14.78 -15.57
CA LYS A 155 -2.61 13.79 -16.21
C LYS A 155 -2.10 12.37 -15.96
N ASN A 156 -3.03 11.40 -15.92
CA ASN A 156 -2.74 9.97 -15.80
C ASN A 156 -2.03 9.52 -14.50
N CYS A 157 -2.00 10.35 -13.46
CA CYS A 157 -1.51 9.96 -12.14
C CYS A 157 -2.58 9.13 -11.42
N ARG A 158 -2.25 7.91 -11.00
CA ARG A 158 -3.11 7.03 -10.21
C ARG A 158 -2.41 6.64 -8.91
N PHE A 159 -3.16 6.22 -7.91
CA PHE A 159 -2.57 5.74 -6.64
C PHE A 159 -1.57 4.58 -6.87
N TYR A 160 -1.83 3.72 -7.84
CA TYR A 160 -0.94 2.62 -8.18
C TYR A 160 0.42 3.09 -8.69
N ASP A 161 0.48 4.24 -9.34
CA ASP A 161 1.72 4.78 -9.90
C ASP A 161 2.72 5.20 -8.82
N LEU A 162 2.25 5.53 -7.60
CA LEU A 162 3.11 5.74 -6.43
C LEU A 162 3.90 4.49 -6.07
N ARG A 163 3.31 3.31 -6.23
CA ARG A 163 4.00 2.03 -6.00
C ARG A 163 5.05 1.78 -7.08
N GLY A 164 4.74 2.09 -8.34
CA GLY A 164 5.70 2.03 -9.45
C GLY A 164 6.86 2.99 -9.25
N SER A 165 6.58 4.24 -8.88
CA SER A 165 7.61 5.24 -8.56
C SER A 165 8.54 4.79 -7.43
N TYR A 166 7.97 4.20 -6.37
CA TYR A 166 8.76 3.61 -5.28
C TYR A 166 9.70 2.51 -5.82
N ALA A 167 9.16 1.55 -6.58
CA ALA A 167 9.95 0.46 -7.15
C ALA A 167 11.11 1.00 -8.01
N THR A 168 10.81 1.89 -8.95
CA THR A 168 11.81 2.48 -9.85
C THR A 168 12.89 3.25 -9.08
N THR A 169 12.51 4.03 -8.06
CA THR A 169 13.47 4.80 -7.27
C THR A 169 14.42 3.90 -6.49
N ILE A 170 13.90 2.85 -5.85
CA ILE A 170 14.71 1.92 -5.06
C ILE A 170 15.65 1.10 -5.96
N LEU A 171 15.18 0.64 -7.11
CA LEU A 171 16.02 -0.07 -8.10
C LEU A 171 17.14 0.82 -8.64
N ARG A 172 16.86 2.10 -8.93
CA ARG A 172 17.87 3.08 -9.34
C ARG A 172 18.95 3.33 -8.27
N ASN A 173 18.58 3.18 -7.00
CA ASN A 173 19.53 3.28 -5.88
C ASN A 173 20.34 1.98 -5.66
N GLY A 174 20.25 1.01 -6.56
CA GLY A 174 21.07 -0.20 -6.55
C GLY A 174 20.58 -1.31 -5.62
N VAL A 175 19.35 -1.21 -5.11
CA VAL A 175 18.74 -2.31 -4.33
C VAL A 175 18.38 -3.47 -5.27
N GLU A 176 18.65 -4.69 -4.83
CA GLU A 176 18.38 -5.89 -5.64
C GLU A 176 16.90 -6.05 -5.97
N ILE A 177 16.63 -6.50 -7.20
CA ILE A 177 15.25 -6.69 -7.71
C ILE A 177 14.45 -7.64 -6.81
N ARG A 178 15.10 -8.69 -6.27
CA ARG A 178 14.44 -9.66 -5.40
C ARG A 178 13.93 -9.00 -4.12
N ASP A 179 14.75 -8.18 -3.47
CA ASP A 179 14.36 -7.48 -2.23
C ASP A 179 13.21 -6.51 -2.48
N VAL A 180 13.24 -5.81 -3.62
CA VAL A 180 12.15 -4.92 -4.02
C VAL A 180 10.87 -5.72 -4.29
N ALA A 181 10.95 -6.87 -4.97
CA ALA A 181 9.82 -7.75 -5.23
C ALA A 181 9.18 -8.26 -3.92
N ASP A 182 10.00 -8.66 -2.95
CA ASP A 182 9.54 -9.14 -1.64
C ASP A 182 8.81 -8.04 -0.86
N VAL A 183 9.39 -6.84 -0.76
CA VAL A 183 8.74 -5.69 -0.11
C VAL A 183 7.43 -5.31 -0.80
N LEU A 184 7.38 -5.40 -2.12
CA LEU A 184 6.17 -5.14 -2.89
C LEU A 184 5.15 -6.28 -2.78
N GLY A 185 5.56 -7.51 -2.46
CA GLY A 185 4.71 -8.71 -2.47
C GLY A 185 4.33 -9.10 -3.89
N HIS A 186 5.31 -9.12 -4.79
CA HIS A 186 5.18 -9.71 -6.11
C HIS A 186 5.45 -11.21 -6.01
N LYS A 187 4.58 -12.02 -6.62
CA LYS A 187 4.79 -13.46 -6.70
C LYS A 187 5.93 -13.78 -7.64
N ASP A 188 5.98 -13.07 -8.77
CA ASP A 188 6.95 -13.27 -9.85
C ASP A 188 7.85 -12.05 -9.96
N ILE A 189 9.16 -12.27 -10.00
CA ILE A 189 10.20 -11.24 -10.10
C ILE A 189 10.03 -10.44 -11.39
N GLU A 190 9.61 -11.08 -12.49
CA GLU A 190 9.33 -10.46 -13.78
C GLU A 190 8.43 -9.21 -13.67
N THR A 191 7.45 -9.24 -12.74
CA THR A 191 6.61 -8.06 -12.46
C THR A 191 7.43 -6.86 -11.96
N THR A 192 8.53 -7.10 -11.24
CA THR A 192 9.44 -6.04 -10.75
C THR A 192 10.43 -5.64 -11.81
N GLU A 193 10.89 -6.57 -12.65
CA GLU A 193 11.79 -6.33 -13.77
C GLU A 193 11.20 -5.32 -14.76
N ASN A 194 9.89 -5.37 -14.99
CA ASN A 194 9.20 -4.41 -15.86
C ASN A 194 9.37 -2.95 -15.40
N TYR A 195 9.55 -2.69 -14.11
CA TYR A 195 9.90 -1.34 -13.59
C TYR A 195 11.37 -0.98 -13.87
N TYR A 196 12.25 -1.98 -13.99
CA TYR A 196 13.66 -1.77 -14.31
C TYR A 196 13.89 -1.55 -15.81
N ILE A 197 13.22 -2.33 -16.66
CA ILE A 197 13.32 -2.24 -18.13
C ILE A 197 12.82 -0.88 -18.64
N SER A 198 11.87 -0.26 -17.95
CA SER A 198 11.42 1.11 -18.26
C SER A 198 12.46 2.18 -17.89
N SER A 199 13.61 1.78 -17.32
CA SER A 199 14.69 2.68 -16.99
C SER A 199 15.51 3.02 -18.26
N THR A 200 15.60 4.29 -18.49
CA THR A 200 16.11 5.07 -19.61
C THR A 200 17.56 4.80 -20.00
N ASP A 201 17.99 5.38 -21.14
CA ASP A 201 19.38 5.47 -21.66
C ASP A 201 20.42 5.91 -20.59
N GLU A 202 19.99 6.60 -19.55
CA GLU A 202 20.83 7.02 -18.40
C GLU A 202 21.34 5.81 -17.59
N THR A 203 20.54 4.76 -17.41
CA THR A 203 20.97 3.53 -16.73
C THR A 203 21.99 2.76 -17.57
N ARG A 204 21.85 2.76 -18.89
CA ARG A 204 22.84 2.13 -19.81
C ARG A 204 24.19 2.83 -19.76
N LYS A 205 24.20 4.16 -19.67
CA LYS A 205 25.41 4.95 -19.48
C LYS A 205 26.09 4.66 -18.14
N ASN A 206 25.29 4.53 -17.06
CA ASN A 206 25.83 4.22 -15.74
C ASN A 206 26.45 2.82 -15.65
N VAL A 207 25.89 1.82 -16.36
CA VAL A 207 26.48 0.46 -16.44
C VAL A 207 27.87 0.52 -17.08
N THR A 208 28.00 1.27 -18.18
CA THR A 208 29.30 1.45 -18.87
C THR A 208 30.30 2.17 -17.97
N GLY A 209 29.87 3.24 -17.27
CA GLY A 209 30.73 3.99 -16.34
C GLY A 209 31.15 3.17 -15.11
N SER A 210 30.28 2.30 -14.59
CA SER A 210 30.63 1.39 -13.47
C SER A 210 31.67 0.36 -13.89
N TYR A 211 31.59 -0.15 -15.13
CA TYR A 211 32.59 -1.07 -15.65
C TYR A 211 33.94 -0.34 -15.80
N GLU A 212 33.93 0.86 -16.34
CA GLU A 212 35.12 1.69 -16.53
C GLU A 212 35.82 2.02 -15.21
N SER A 213 35.08 2.29 -14.14
CA SER A 213 35.63 2.50 -12.80
C SER A 213 36.21 1.24 -12.14
N THR A 214 35.83 0.06 -12.60
CA THR A 214 36.31 -1.23 -12.07
C THR A 214 37.57 -1.70 -12.78
N ILE A 215 37.81 -1.19 -14.00
CA ILE A 215 39.03 -1.47 -14.76
C ILE A 215 40.13 -0.57 -14.22
N ASN A 216 41.22 -1.16 -13.72
CA ASN A 216 42.38 -0.41 -13.37
C ASN A 216 43.08 0.07 -14.65
N LEU A 217 42.75 1.30 -15.08
CA LEU A 217 43.27 1.91 -16.32
C LEU A 217 44.82 2.07 -16.27
N ASP A 218 45.42 2.12 -15.10
CA ASP A 218 46.86 2.27 -14.97
C ASP A 218 47.58 0.97 -15.40
N VAL A 219 47.03 -0.19 -15.05
CA VAL A 219 47.56 -1.49 -15.52
C VAL A 219 47.45 -1.62 -17.07
N ILE A 220 46.37 -1.12 -17.63
CA ILE A 220 46.20 -1.15 -19.09
C ILE A 220 47.17 -0.21 -19.80
N LYS A 221 47.44 0.98 -19.25
CA LYS A 221 48.44 1.91 -19.75
C LYS A 221 49.82 1.31 -19.73
N GLU A 222 50.22 0.71 -18.62
CA GLU A 222 51.53 0.02 -18.50
C GLU A 222 51.72 -1.09 -19.54
N ILE A 223 50.67 -1.88 -19.81
CA ILE A 223 50.69 -2.94 -20.84
C ILE A 223 50.83 -2.35 -22.25
N ILE A 224 50.16 -1.24 -22.53
CA ILE A 224 50.24 -0.57 -23.84
C ILE A 224 51.62 0.07 -24.03
N GLU A 225 52.17 0.77 -23.05
CA GLU A 225 53.50 1.38 -23.10
C GLU A 225 54.61 0.34 -23.23
N TYR A 226 54.49 -0.80 -22.56
CA TYR A 226 55.41 -1.92 -22.69
C TYR A 226 55.40 -2.51 -24.12
N LYS A 227 54.24 -2.58 -24.79
CA LYS A 227 54.14 -3.08 -26.18
C LYS A 227 54.60 -2.08 -27.23
N ILE A 228 54.62 -0.80 -26.95
CA ILE A 228 55.13 0.24 -27.86
C ILE A 228 56.64 0.39 -27.79
N SER A 229 57.25 -0.06 -26.67
CA SER A 229 58.71 0.00 -26.45
C SER A 229 59.46 -1.25 -26.93
N MET A 230 58.76 -2.24 -27.47
CA MET A 230 59.32 -3.42 -28.16
C MET A 230 59.25 -3.23 -29.70
#